data_43ba750476324c901315aa32d808f58e
#
_entry.id   43ba750476324c901315aa32d808f58e
#
_cell.length_a   1.000
_cell.length_b   1.000
_cell.length_c   1.000
_cell.angle_alpha   90.00
_cell.angle_beta   90.00
_cell.angle_gamma   90.00
#
_symmetry.space_group_name_H-M   'P 1'
#
loop_
_entity.id
_entity.type
_entity.pdbx_description
1 polymer ?
#
loop_
_entity_poly.entity_id
_entity_poly.type
_entity_poly.pdbx_seq_one_letter_code
_entity_poly.pdbx_strand_id
1 'polypeptide(L)'
;MEHDADVGLSRFAADPVSLHRLVREAEIAAALRRAEAVDARGALDGTWRLLIAVAAAAPEELDALHAGTLAPVLEHDGHLGTELVGTLATYLRSDCNMNTTAAAGHLHRHTVAYRLDRLHELSGLDPRRPEDRERLGLALKAHRVAVAARER
;
A
#
# COMPACT_ATOMS: atom_id res chain seq x y z
N MET A 1 -0.34 -31.53 2.67
CA MET A 1 -0.15 -30.19 3.24
C MET A 1 1.08 -29.61 2.56
N GLU A 2 0.87 -28.91 1.44
CA GLU A 2 1.93 -28.12 0.81
C GLU A 2 2.23 -26.96 1.75
N HIS A 3 3.44 -26.94 2.28
CA HIS A 3 3.98 -25.76 2.93
C HIS A 3 4.29 -24.78 1.80
N ASP A 4 3.38 -23.84 1.55
CA ASP A 4 3.68 -22.69 0.70
C ASP A 4 4.73 -21.86 1.47
N ALA A 5 5.99 -22.07 1.11
CA ALA A 5 7.10 -21.39 1.75
C ALA A 5 7.01 -19.90 1.36
N ASP A 6 6.88 -19.02 2.35
CA ASP A 6 6.95 -17.57 2.15
C ASP A 6 8.34 -17.20 1.63
N VAL A 7 8.44 -16.99 0.32
CA VAL A 7 9.68 -16.63 -0.36
C VAL A 7 9.70 -15.14 -0.67
N GLY A 8 10.59 -14.42 -0.03
CA GLY A 8 10.94 -13.04 -0.38
C GLY A 8 12.13 -13.03 -1.33
N LEU A 9 12.07 -12.22 -2.38
CA LEU A 9 13.16 -12.04 -3.34
C LEU A 9 13.72 -10.63 -3.22
N SER A 10 15.04 -10.53 -2.96
CA SER A 10 15.80 -9.28 -3.05
C SER A 10 16.44 -9.12 -4.43
N ARG A 11 17.07 -7.97 -4.66
CA ARG A 11 17.96 -7.76 -5.81
C ARG A 11 19.24 -8.59 -5.66
N PHE A 12 19.89 -8.90 -6.79
CA PHE A 12 21.22 -9.51 -6.76
C PHE A 12 22.25 -8.52 -6.19
N ALA A 13 23.10 -8.97 -5.28
CA ALA A 13 24.24 -8.22 -4.75
C ALA A 13 25.55 -8.82 -5.21
N ALA A 14 26.40 -7.98 -5.78
CA ALA A 14 27.80 -8.32 -6.02
C ALA A 14 28.71 -7.98 -4.82
N ASP A 15 28.21 -7.21 -3.84
CA ASP A 15 28.96 -6.71 -2.70
C ASP A 15 28.43 -7.27 -1.37
N PRO A 16 29.25 -7.96 -0.58
CA PRO A 16 28.85 -8.49 0.74
C PRO A 16 28.38 -7.43 1.74
N VAL A 17 28.86 -6.18 1.62
CA VAL A 17 28.48 -5.07 2.51
C VAL A 17 26.98 -4.73 2.38
N SER A 18 26.38 -5.01 1.24
CA SER A 18 24.98 -4.78 0.98
C SER A 18 24.04 -5.90 1.48
N LEU A 19 24.59 -7.01 1.99
CA LEU A 19 23.82 -8.21 2.29
C LEU A 19 22.69 -7.96 3.30
N HIS A 20 22.95 -7.23 4.38
CA HIS A 20 21.93 -6.95 5.40
C HIS A 20 20.72 -6.19 4.83
N ARG A 21 20.97 -5.25 3.90
CA ARG A 21 19.90 -4.50 3.22
C ARG A 21 19.09 -5.41 2.30
N LEU A 22 19.74 -6.33 1.61
CA LEU A 22 19.08 -7.26 0.71
C LEU A 22 18.23 -8.29 1.47
N VAL A 23 18.72 -8.76 2.62
CA VAL A 23 17.91 -9.59 3.52
C VAL A 23 16.67 -8.81 3.95
N ARG A 24 16.85 -7.54 4.32
CA ARG A 24 15.73 -6.69 4.71
C ARG A 24 14.72 -6.46 3.58
N GLU A 25 15.18 -6.25 2.35
CA GLU A 25 14.30 -6.17 1.16
C GLU A 25 13.49 -7.45 0.98
N ALA A 26 14.12 -8.62 1.15
CA ALA A 26 13.45 -9.91 1.02
C ALA A 26 12.42 -10.16 2.14
N GLU A 27 12.72 -9.78 3.38
CA GLU A 27 11.78 -9.86 4.51
C GLU A 27 10.54 -8.99 4.28
N ILE A 28 10.73 -7.74 3.84
CA ILE A 28 9.61 -6.82 3.51
C ILE A 28 8.77 -7.38 2.36
N ALA A 29 9.41 -7.90 1.31
CA ALA A 29 8.71 -8.50 0.18
C ALA A 29 7.89 -9.73 0.61
N ALA A 30 8.42 -10.57 1.51
CA ALA A 30 7.69 -11.70 2.06
C ALA A 30 6.50 -11.26 2.92
N ALA A 31 6.67 -10.24 3.77
CA ALA A 31 5.59 -9.68 4.59
C ALA A 31 4.45 -9.11 3.73
N LEU A 32 4.77 -8.38 2.65
CA LEU A 32 3.77 -7.87 1.70
C LEU A 32 2.98 -8.99 1.02
N ARG A 33 3.62 -10.11 0.72
CA ARG A 33 2.94 -11.27 0.13
C ARG A 33 2.01 -11.95 1.14
N ARG A 34 2.45 -12.16 2.38
CA ARG A 34 1.61 -12.71 3.46
C ARG A 34 0.36 -11.87 3.70
N ALA A 35 0.49 -10.55 3.63
CA ALA A 35 -0.63 -9.61 3.77
C ALA A 35 -1.50 -9.51 2.51
N GLU A 36 -1.26 -10.31 1.47
CA GLU A 36 -1.94 -10.24 0.16
C GLU A 36 -1.94 -8.83 -0.46
N ALA A 37 -1.00 -8.00 -0.01
CA ALA A 37 -0.87 -6.63 -0.49
C ALA A 37 -0.32 -6.56 -1.91
N VAL A 38 0.44 -7.59 -2.30
CA VAL A 38 1.06 -7.74 -3.62
C VAL A 38 1.24 -9.22 -3.96
N ASP A 39 1.02 -9.58 -5.22
CA ASP A 39 1.35 -10.92 -5.71
C ASP A 39 2.86 -11.06 -6.00
N ALA A 40 3.31 -12.27 -6.34
CA ALA A 40 4.73 -12.53 -6.61
C ALA A 40 5.28 -11.71 -7.80
N ARG A 41 4.44 -11.39 -8.79
CA ARG A 41 4.82 -10.56 -9.94
C ARG A 41 4.82 -9.08 -9.56
N GLY A 42 3.82 -8.62 -8.81
CA GLY A 42 3.73 -7.26 -8.32
C GLY A 42 4.90 -6.87 -7.42
N ALA A 43 5.42 -7.79 -6.58
CA ALA A 43 6.61 -7.54 -5.77
C ALA A 43 7.88 -7.28 -6.60
N LEU A 44 7.87 -7.66 -7.88
CA LEU A 44 8.96 -7.41 -8.84
C LEU A 44 8.68 -6.18 -9.73
N ASP A 45 7.49 -5.58 -9.66
CA ASP A 45 7.16 -4.33 -10.34
C ASP A 45 8.10 -3.20 -9.86
N GLY A 46 8.49 -2.34 -10.78
CA GLY A 46 9.45 -1.26 -10.54
C GLY A 46 9.09 -0.36 -9.36
N THR A 47 7.82 -0.01 -9.19
CA THR A 47 7.33 0.85 -8.09
C THR A 47 7.46 0.14 -6.74
N TRP A 48 7.02 -1.10 -6.63
CA TRP A 48 7.12 -1.87 -5.39
C TRP A 48 8.58 -2.12 -5.00
N ARG A 49 9.42 -2.49 -5.96
CA ARG A 49 10.85 -2.68 -5.73
C ARG A 49 11.53 -1.43 -5.24
N LEU A 50 11.20 -0.27 -5.82
CA LEU A 50 11.73 1.02 -5.37
C LEU A 50 11.32 1.30 -3.92
N LEU A 51 10.03 1.17 -3.59
CA LEU A 51 9.52 1.42 -2.23
C LEU A 51 10.12 0.45 -1.20
N ILE A 52 10.27 -0.83 -1.54
CA ILE A 52 10.92 -1.82 -0.69
C ILE A 52 12.39 -1.45 -0.44
N ALA A 53 13.12 -1.02 -1.48
CA ALA A 53 14.51 -0.60 -1.36
C ALA A 53 14.66 0.66 -0.49
N VAL A 54 13.73 1.62 -0.62
CA VAL A 54 13.68 2.81 0.26
C VAL A 54 13.40 2.40 1.70
N ALA A 55 12.41 1.54 1.94
CA ALA A 55 12.07 1.07 3.29
C ALA A 55 13.23 0.32 3.97
N ALA A 56 14.04 -0.40 3.19
CA ALA A 56 15.21 -1.11 3.72
C ALA A 56 16.41 -0.20 4.02
N ALA A 57 16.53 0.93 3.33
CA ALA A 57 17.67 1.83 3.43
C ALA A 57 17.40 3.10 4.27
N ALA A 58 16.22 3.67 4.15
CA ALA A 58 15.79 4.94 4.75
C ALA A 58 14.28 4.92 5.02
N PRO A 59 13.82 4.17 6.05
CA PRO A 59 12.38 3.99 6.34
C PRO A 59 11.68 5.32 6.63
N GLU A 60 12.37 6.31 7.17
CA GLU A 60 11.86 7.66 7.45
C GLU A 60 11.41 8.40 6.19
N GLU A 61 12.07 8.19 5.08
CA GLU A 61 11.68 8.78 3.78
C GLU A 61 10.36 8.19 3.28
N LEU A 62 10.15 6.90 3.53
CA LEU A 62 8.89 6.25 3.20
C LEU A 62 7.74 6.74 4.08
N ASP A 63 7.99 6.93 5.37
CA ASP A 63 7.03 7.50 6.30
C ASP A 63 6.65 8.93 5.89
N ALA A 64 7.60 9.76 5.49
CA ALA A 64 7.36 11.11 4.98
C ALA A 64 6.49 11.11 3.71
N LEU A 65 6.69 10.13 2.82
CA LEU A 65 5.96 10.03 1.56
C LEU A 65 4.45 9.84 1.76
N HIS A 66 4.03 9.04 2.74
CA HIS A 66 2.60 8.82 2.99
C HIS A 66 2.00 9.74 4.05
N ALA A 67 2.84 10.35 4.92
CA ALA A 67 2.36 11.18 6.03
C ALA A 67 1.52 12.38 5.56
N GLY A 68 1.95 13.05 4.50
CA GLY A 68 1.25 14.21 3.95
C GLY A 68 -0.06 13.90 3.22
N THR A 69 -0.35 12.62 2.95
CA THR A 69 -1.51 12.22 2.15
C THR A 69 -2.46 11.30 2.89
N LEU A 70 -1.98 10.22 3.45
CA LEU A 70 -2.82 9.18 4.07
C LEU A 70 -2.88 9.27 5.60
N ALA A 71 -1.94 9.94 6.27
CA ALA A 71 -1.95 9.96 7.73
C ALA A 71 -3.26 10.51 8.32
N PRO A 72 -3.86 11.61 7.84
CA PRO A 72 -5.15 12.08 8.36
C PRO A 72 -6.29 11.09 8.14
N VAL A 73 -6.24 10.33 7.03
CA VAL A 73 -7.24 9.30 6.70
C VAL A 73 -7.10 8.08 7.60
N LEU A 74 -5.86 7.63 7.83
CA LEU A 74 -5.53 6.51 8.72
C LEU A 74 -5.89 6.82 10.17
N GLU A 75 -5.62 8.02 10.63
CA GLU A 75 -6.02 8.49 11.95
C GLU A 75 -7.54 8.48 12.12
N HIS A 76 -8.27 9.00 11.14
CA HIS A 76 -9.72 8.97 11.11
C HIS A 76 -10.27 7.54 11.13
N ASP A 77 -9.72 6.63 10.30
CA ASP A 77 -10.13 5.23 10.28
C ASP A 77 -9.88 4.55 11.63
N GLY A 78 -8.73 4.83 12.26
CA GLY A 78 -8.38 4.28 13.58
C GLY A 78 -9.28 4.77 14.71
N HIS A 79 -9.72 6.02 14.68
CA HIS A 79 -10.57 6.60 15.72
C HIS A 79 -12.05 6.22 15.59
N LEU A 80 -12.56 6.14 14.37
CA LEU A 80 -13.99 5.97 14.11
C LEU A 80 -14.37 4.58 13.58
N GLY A 81 -13.39 3.69 13.39
CA GLY A 81 -13.63 2.36 12.83
C GLY A 81 -14.16 2.42 11.39
N THR A 82 -13.86 3.50 10.66
CA THR A 82 -14.19 3.63 9.24
C THR A 82 -13.17 2.88 8.40
N GLU A 83 -13.51 2.59 7.16
CA GLU A 83 -12.65 1.84 6.23
C GLU A 83 -12.38 2.66 4.96
N LEU A 84 -11.96 3.91 5.13
CA LEU A 84 -11.73 4.82 4.01
C LEU A 84 -10.55 4.35 3.17
N VAL A 85 -9.44 3.97 3.81
CA VAL A 85 -8.24 3.46 3.12
C VAL A 85 -8.53 2.13 2.44
N GLY A 86 -9.29 1.22 3.06
CA GLY A 86 -9.74 -0.03 2.46
C GLY A 86 -10.65 0.19 1.24
N THR A 87 -11.53 1.19 1.33
CA THR A 87 -12.40 1.60 0.21
C THR A 87 -11.58 2.18 -0.94
N LEU A 88 -10.60 3.04 -0.67
CA LEU A 88 -9.66 3.56 -1.67
C LEU A 88 -8.92 2.42 -2.38
N ALA A 89 -8.37 1.47 -1.62
CA ALA A 89 -7.66 0.34 -2.17
C ALA A 89 -8.53 -0.50 -3.12
N THR A 90 -9.78 -0.73 -2.72
CA THR A 90 -10.75 -1.47 -3.54
C THR A 90 -11.15 -0.68 -4.78
N TYR A 91 -11.36 0.63 -4.65
CA TYR A 91 -11.68 1.53 -5.75
C TYR A 91 -10.59 1.53 -6.82
N LEU A 92 -9.32 1.63 -6.42
CA LEU A 92 -8.18 1.60 -7.34
C LEU A 92 -8.05 0.23 -8.04
N ARG A 93 -8.26 -0.89 -7.32
CA ARG A 93 -8.25 -2.24 -7.92
C ARG A 93 -9.43 -2.51 -8.86
N SER A 94 -10.52 -1.78 -8.71
CA SER A 94 -11.74 -1.88 -9.52
C SER A 94 -11.73 -0.90 -10.71
N ASP A 95 -10.55 -0.49 -11.18
CA ASP A 95 -10.38 0.50 -12.25
C ASP A 95 -11.21 1.77 -12.04
N CYS A 96 -11.33 2.19 -10.78
CA CYS A 96 -12.11 3.36 -10.35
C CYS A 96 -13.61 3.27 -10.70
N ASN A 97 -14.15 2.07 -10.84
CA ASN A 97 -15.55 1.84 -11.09
C ASN A 97 -16.33 1.70 -9.77
N MET A 98 -17.26 2.63 -9.55
CA MET A 98 -18.05 2.70 -8.31
C MET A 98 -18.91 1.45 -8.07
N ASN A 99 -19.50 0.87 -9.12
CA ASN A 99 -20.36 -0.30 -8.97
C ASN A 99 -19.54 -1.55 -8.66
N THR A 100 -18.41 -1.74 -9.35
CA THR A 100 -17.48 -2.84 -9.09
C THR A 100 -16.88 -2.72 -7.68
N THR A 101 -16.53 -1.50 -7.25
CA THR A 101 -16.04 -1.24 -5.88
C THR A 101 -17.09 -1.59 -4.83
N ALA A 102 -18.33 -1.19 -5.06
CA ALA A 102 -19.44 -1.47 -4.15
C ALA A 102 -19.70 -2.99 -4.03
N ALA A 103 -19.71 -3.69 -5.16
CA ALA A 103 -19.85 -5.15 -5.19
C ALA A 103 -18.70 -5.86 -4.46
N ALA A 104 -17.44 -5.48 -4.74
CA ALA A 104 -16.26 -6.07 -4.12
C ALA A 104 -16.17 -5.80 -2.61
N GLY A 105 -16.66 -4.64 -2.15
CA GLY A 105 -16.70 -4.26 -0.74
C GLY A 105 -17.96 -4.69 0.00
N HIS A 106 -18.91 -5.36 -0.66
CA HIS A 106 -20.25 -5.65 -0.11
C HIS A 106 -20.96 -4.39 0.42
N LEU A 107 -20.78 -3.27 -0.27
CA LEU A 107 -21.31 -1.97 0.10
C LEU A 107 -22.34 -1.49 -0.91
N HIS A 108 -23.18 -0.51 -0.48
CA HIS A 108 -23.99 0.25 -1.43
C HIS A 108 -23.13 1.31 -2.13
N ARG A 109 -23.43 1.61 -3.41
CA ARG A 109 -22.67 2.62 -4.18
C ARG A 109 -22.61 4.00 -3.51
N HIS A 110 -23.69 4.39 -2.80
CA HIS A 110 -23.71 5.65 -2.05
C HIS A 110 -22.76 5.65 -0.86
N THR A 111 -22.55 4.50 -0.22
CA THR A 111 -21.54 4.34 0.85
C THR A 111 -20.14 4.51 0.30
N VAL A 112 -19.86 3.93 -0.88
CA VAL A 112 -18.56 4.13 -1.56
C VAL A 112 -18.36 5.60 -1.90
N ALA A 113 -19.37 6.26 -2.47
CA ALA A 113 -19.31 7.69 -2.79
C ALA A 113 -19.01 8.53 -1.54
N TYR A 114 -19.77 8.34 -0.47
CA TYR A 114 -19.56 9.02 0.81
C TYR A 114 -18.16 8.82 1.36
N ARG A 115 -17.65 7.57 1.35
CA ARG A 115 -16.29 7.26 1.83
C ARG A 115 -15.20 7.94 1.00
N LEU A 116 -15.36 8.01 -0.33
CA LEU A 116 -14.41 8.71 -1.21
C LEU A 116 -14.47 10.23 -1.01
N ASP A 117 -15.67 10.81 -0.79
CA ASP A 117 -15.82 12.22 -0.46
C ASP A 117 -15.14 12.54 0.87
N ARG A 118 -15.33 11.69 1.89
CA ARG A 118 -14.68 11.87 3.19
C ARG A 118 -13.17 11.75 3.11
N LEU A 119 -12.66 10.81 2.30
CA LEU A 119 -11.23 10.68 2.03
C LEU A 119 -10.69 11.96 1.38
N HIS A 120 -11.40 12.52 0.40
CA HIS A 120 -11.03 13.79 -0.22
C HIS A 120 -10.97 14.93 0.79
N GLU A 121 -11.96 15.07 1.65
CA GLU A 121 -11.98 16.11 2.70
C GLU A 121 -10.76 16.02 3.63
N LEU A 122 -10.36 14.80 4.01
CA LEU A 122 -9.26 14.57 4.95
C LEU A 122 -7.88 14.70 4.30
N SER A 123 -7.71 14.20 3.08
CA SER A 123 -6.41 14.18 2.38
C SER A 123 -6.17 15.40 1.50
N GLY A 124 -7.22 16.15 1.15
CA GLY A 124 -7.18 17.21 0.14
C GLY A 124 -7.05 16.69 -1.30
N LEU A 125 -7.07 15.37 -1.53
CA LEU A 125 -6.90 14.73 -2.83
C LEU A 125 -8.18 14.03 -3.26
N ASP A 126 -8.69 14.33 -4.46
CA ASP A 126 -9.89 13.68 -5.00
C ASP A 126 -9.51 12.40 -5.77
N PRO A 127 -9.87 11.19 -5.29
CA PRO A 127 -9.54 9.94 -5.97
C PRO A 127 -10.18 9.78 -7.35
N ARG A 128 -11.13 10.62 -7.73
CA ARG A 128 -11.74 10.66 -9.06
C ARG A 128 -10.88 11.41 -10.08
N ARG A 129 -9.99 12.30 -9.62
CA ARG A 129 -9.08 13.04 -10.49
C ARG A 129 -7.83 12.20 -10.79
N PRO A 130 -7.40 12.06 -12.05
CA PRO A 130 -6.26 11.20 -12.40
C PRO A 130 -4.98 11.53 -11.63
N GLU A 131 -4.61 12.81 -11.54
CA GLU A 131 -3.38 13.28 -10.87
C GLU A 131 -3.39 12.96 -9.36
N ASP A 132 -4.51 13.22 -8.69
CA ASP A 132 -4.66 12.96 -7.26
C ASP A 132 -4.70 11.46 -7.00
N ARG A 133 -5.32 10.70 -7.89
CA ARG A 133 -5.40 9.24 -7.83
C ARG A 133 -4.03 8.58 -7.91
N GLU A 134 -3.13 9.07 -8.77
CA GLU A 134 -1.74 8.59 -8.85
C GLU A 134 -1.00 8.83 -7.53
N ARG A 135 -1.15 10.01 -6.95
CA ARG A 135 -0.55 10.36 -5.65
C ARG A 135 -1.09 9.49 -4.52
N LEU A 136 -2.41 9.30 -4.47
CA LEU A 136 -3.07 8.42 -3.49
C LEU A 136 -2.64 6.96 -3.67
N GLY A 137 -2.52 6.48 -4.90
CA GLY A 137 -2.06 5.13 -5.22
C GLY A 137 -0.61 4.88 -4.78
N LEU A 138 0.28 5.86 -5.00
CA LEU A 138 1.65 5.79 -4.53
C LEU A 138 1.74 5.81 -3.00
N ALA A 139 1.00 6.72 -2.35
CA ALA A 139 0.96 6.81 -0.89
C ALA A 139 0.40 5.54 -0.24
N LEU A 140 -0.60 4.91 -0.85
CA LEU A 140 -1.15 3.63 -0.38
C LEU A 140 -0.12 2.49 -0.48
N LYS A 141 0.64 2.41 -1.59
CA LYS A 141 1.73 1.44 -1.73
C LYS A 141 2.83 1.69 -0.69
N ALA A 142 3.24 2.94 -0.50
CA ALA A 142 4.23 3.33 0.50
C ALA A 142 3.79 2.95 1.93
N HIS A 143 2.54 3.23 2.27
CA HIS A 143 1.96 2.84 3.56
C HIS A 143 2.03 1.32 3.79
N ARG A 144 1.64 0.51 2.80
CA ARG A 144 1.71 -0.96 2.89
C ARG A 144 3.13 -1.47 3.10
N VAL A 145 4.09 -0.89 2.37
CA VAL A 145 5.52 -1.23 2.54
C VAL A 145 6.01 -0.81 3.93
N ALA A 146 5.62 0.37 4.43
CA ALA A 146 5.99 0.82 5.77
C ALA A 146 5.43 -0.09 6.88
N VAL A 147 4.18 -0.56 6.74
CA VAL A 147 3.58 -1.53 7.66
C VAL A 147 4.37 -2.85 7.62
N ALA A 148 4.59 -3.42 6.44
CA ALA A 148 5.34 -4.66 6.26
C ALA A 148 6.79 -4.57 6.80
N ALA A 149 7.42 -3.40 6.69
CA ALA A 149 8.77 -3.17 7.22
C ALA A 149 8.82 -3.13 8.76
N ARG A 150 7.71 -2.90 9.46
CA ARG A 150 7.61 -2.89 10.92
C ARG A 150 7.27 -4.26 11.52
N GLU A 151 6.71 -5.16 10.72
CA GLU A 151 6.45 -6.54 11.12
C GLU A 151 7.80 -7.29 11.27
N ARG A 152 8.04 -7.83 12.46
CA ARG A 152 9.24 -8.63 12.79
C ARG A 152 8.86 -10.02 13.22
#